data_618e1f47c8f63b6e5bc2395c03c5517e
#
_entry.id   618e1f47c8f63b6e5bc2395c03c5517e
#
_cell.length_a   1.000
_cell.length_b   1.000
_cell.length_c   1.000
_cell.angle_alpha   90.00
_cell.angle_beta   90.00
_cell.angle_gamma   90.00
#
_symmetry.space_group_name_H-M   'P 1'
#
loop_
_entity.id
_entity.type
_entity.pdbx_description
1 polymer ?
#
loop_
_entity_poly.entity_id
_entity_poly.type
_entity_poly.pdbx_seq_one_letter_code
_entity_poly.pdbx_strand_id
1 'polypeptide(L)'
;MSRNVLHAIEESMPSFSKGQKRIAGYILANYDKAAFMTARRLGVIAHVSESTVVRFAVHLGYDGYPSMQKALQELIRGKLTSIQRIQVSHDQMIGGDVLGSVMQRDMNSIHTAIENIDRAEFDRVVGLLLGAAHIYLLGVRSSAFLAGYLNFYMQLLFKNLTLVQSSVSGSIFEQLVQIGPGDVLLGISFPRYSKTAVNAVQYARERGAEVVAITDSRMSPLYQAAQASLLVRSDMISFVDSMAAPLSLLNALILALGRRKSEEVSGTFAELERVWSKYSVFGKADDE
;
A
#
# COMPACT_ATOMS: atom_id res chain seq x y z
N MET A 1 14.15 9.53 9.37
CA MET A 1 13.55 8.53 10.31
C MET A 1 12.24 9.12 10.81
N SER A 2 11.11 8.53 10.46
CA SER A 2 9.80 8.97 10.98
C SER A 2 9.75 8.59 12.47
N ARG A 3 9.92 9.58 13.35
CA ARG A 3 9.79 9.38 14.81
C ARG A 3 8.36 8.89 15.09
N ASN A 4 8.23 7.83 15.85
CA ASN A 4 6.92 7.38 16.35
C ASN A 4 6.34 8.50 17.24
N VAL A 5 5.24 9.12 16.81
CA VAL A 5 4.62 10.27 17.49
C VAL A 5 4.31 9.98 18.96
N LEU A 6 3.81 8.78 19.27
CA LEU A 6 3.47 8.41 20.65
C LEU A 6 4.73 8.33 21.51
N HIS A 7 5.80 7.74 20.99
CA HIS A 7 7.08 7.68 21.68
C HIS A 7 7.69 9.08 21.89
N ALA A 8 7.61 9.96 20.88
CA ALA A 8 8.05 11.34 21.01
C ALA A 8 7.25 12.11 22.07
N ILE A 9 5.95 11.84 22.20
CA ILE A 9 5.09 12.40 23.25
C ILE A 9 5.53 11.90 24.63
N GLU A 10 5.77 10.60 24.77
CA GLU A 10 6.23 10.00 26.05
C GLU A 10 7.58 10.55 26.50
N GLU A 11 8.56 10.60 25.59
CA GLU A 11 9.89 11.16 25.87
C GLU A 11 9.84 12.64 26.29
N SER A 12 8.98 13.43 25.63
CA SER A 12 8.86 14.87 25.89
C SER A 12 7.97 15.21 27.10
N MET A 13 7.29 14.22 27.70
CA MET A 13 6.34 14.42 28.78
C MET A 13 6.88 15.25 29.97
N PRO A 14 8.15 15.06 30.41
CA PRO A 14 8.70 15.87 31.50
C PRO A 14 8.78 17.37 31.17
N SER A 15 9.06 17.74 29.92
CA SER A 15 9.24 19.12 29.45
C SER A 15 7.94 19.86 29.17
N PHE A 16 6.80 19.16 29.14
CA PHE A 16 5.52 19.77 28.79
C PHE A 16 4.94 20.68 29.87
N SER A 17 4.40 21.80 29.44
CA SER A 17 3.56 22.64 30.27
C SER A 17 2.28 21.91 30.72
N LYS A 18 1.57 22.43 31.72
CA LYS A 18 0.32 21.84 32.21
C LYS A 18 -0.73 21.63 31.10
N GLY A 19 -0.84 22.56 30.15
CA GLY A 19 -1.73 22.45 29.00
C GLY A 19 -1.28 21.38 28.01
N GLN A 20 0.01 21.32 27.72
CA GLN A 20 0.59 20.33 26.83
C GLN A 20 0.49 18.91 27.41
N LYS A 21 0.65 18.74 28.73
CA LYS A 21 0.44 17.45 29.43
C LYS A 21 -1.00 16.93 29.26
N ARG A 22 -2.00 17.84 29.25
CA ARG A 22 -3.40 17.44 29.01
C ARG A 22 -3.61 16.97 27.56
N ILE A 23 -3.02 17.67 26.58
CA ILE A 23 -3.03 17.24 25.17
C ILE A 23 -2.38 15.87 25.04
N ALA A 24 -1.16 15.72 25.56
CA ALA A 24 -0.38 14.48 25.54
C ALA A 24 -1.17 13.30 26.15
N GLY A 25 -1.72 13.49 27.37
CA GLY A 25 -2.50 12.47 28.05
C GLY A 25 -3.74 12.04 27.24
N TYR A 26 -4.44 13.02 26.62
CA TYR A 26 -5.58 12.66 25.76
C TYR A 26 -5.13 11.89 24.53
N ILE A 27 -4.08 12.32 23.82
CA ILE A 27 -3.56 11.65 22.64
C ILE A 27 -3.12 10.23 22.99
N LEU A 28 -2.35 10.03 24.06
CA LEU A 28 -1.88 8.70 24.46
C LEU A 28 -3.02 7.73 24.80
N ALA A 29 -4.09 8.25 25.43
CA ALA A 29 -5.25 7.45 25.80
C ALA A 29 -6.23 7.20 24.63
N ASN A 30 -6.28 8.10 23.64
CA ASN A 30 -7.27 8.09 22.56
C ASN A 30 -6.64 8.47 21.21
N TYR A 31 -5.46 7.91 20.89
CA TYR A 31 -4.70 8.25 19.69
C TYR A 31 -5.49 7.98 18.39
N ASP A 32 -6.35 6.98 18.39
CA ASP A 32 -7.26 6.63 17.30
C ASP A 32 -8.26 7.76 16.99
N LYS A 33 -8.82 8.40 18.02
CA LYS A 33 -9.73 9.54 17.88
C LYS A 33 -8.96 10.84 17.61
N ALA A 34 -7.85 11.06 18.32
CA ALA A 34 -7.04 12.27 18.21
C ALA A 34 -6.49 12.48 16.80
N ALA A 35 -6.12 11.41 16.10
CA ALA A 35 -5.61 11.44 14.74
C ALA A 35 -6.57 12.07 13.71
N PHE A 36 -7.86 12.14 14.03
CA PHE A 36 -8.88 12.68 13.12
C PHE A 36 -9.56 13.95 13.65
N MET A 37 -9.08 14.48 14.78
CA MET A 37 -9.60 15.73 15.33
C MET A 37 -8.89 16.93 14.72
N THR A 38 -9.64 18.01 14.50
CA THR A 38 -9.02 19.31 14.21
C THR A 38 -8.31 19.84 15.46
N ALA A 39 -7.32 20.72 15.28
CA ALA A 39 -6.62 21.36 16.40
C ALA A 39 -7.61 22.04 17.37
N ARG A 40 -8.64 22.69 16.84
CA ARG A 40 -9.73 23.32 17.61
C ARG A 40 -10.48 22.28 18.46
N ARG A 41 -10.88 21.15 17.87
CA ARG A 41 -11.64 20.09 18.58
C ARG A 41 -10.79 19.44 19.67
N LEU A 42 -9.54 19.16 19.38
CA LEU A 42 -8.59 18.64 20.37
C LEU A 42 -8.36 19.64 21.51
N GLY A 43 -8.25 20.92 21.18
CA GLY A 43 -8.13 21.99 22.17
C GLY A 43 -9.33 22.07 23.13
N VAL A 44 -10.55 21.98 22.59
CA VAL A 44 -11.79 21.94 23.42
C VAL A 44 -11.76 20.75 24.38
N ILE A 45 -11.44 19.55 23.90
CA ILE A 45 -11.42 18.32 24.72
C ILE A 45 -10.30 18.36 25.77
N ALA A 46 -9.13 18.86 25.41
CA ALA A 46 -8.00 19.00 26.33
C ALA A 46 -8.11 20.26 27.24
N HIS A 47 -9.18 21.05 27.11
CA HIS A 47 -9.38 22.33 27.81
C HIS A 47 -8.18 23.28 27.64
N VAL A 48 -7.77 23.49 26.38
CA VAL A 48 -6.70 24.43 25.99
C VAL A 48 -7.13 25.17 24.71
N SER A 49 -6.43 26.26 24.40
CA SER A 49 -6.63 26.98 23.14
C SER A 49 -6.10 26.18 21.94
N GLU A 50 -6.66 26.43 20.75
CA GLU A 50 -6.16 25.86 19.49
C GLU A 50 -4.66 26.19 19.28
N SER A 51 -4.24 27.42 19.59
CA SER A 51 -2.84 27.83 19.51
C SER A 51 -1.92 27.01 20.42
N THR A 52 -2.44 26.50 21.55
CA THR A 52 -1.67 25.60 22.43
C THR A 52 -1.47 24.24 21.77
N VAL A 53 -2.47 23.74 21.03
CA VAL A 53 -2.37 22.48 20.27
C VAL A 53 -1.34 22.62 19.13
N VAL A 54 -1.36 23.74 18.41
CA VAL A 54 -0.36 24.01 17.35
C VAL A 54 1.04 24.06 17.94
N ARG A 55 1.25 24.80 19.04
CA ARG A 55 2.55 24.88 19.74
C ARG A 55 3.00 23.53 20.30
N PHE A 56 2.09 22.68 20.71
CA PHE A 56 2.40 21.32 21.14
C PHE A 56 2.99 20.48 19.98
N ALA A 57 2.40 20.56 18.78
CA ALA A 57 2.94 19.88 17.59
C ALA A 57 4.34 20.40 17.22
N VAL A 58 4.55 21.72 17.27
CA VAL A 58 5.86 22.36 17.02
C VAL A 58 6.89 21.92 18.07
N HIS A 59 6.51 21.82 19.34
CA HIS A 59 7.39 21.36 20.42
C HIS A 59 7.88 19.90 20.17
N LEU A 60 7.06 19.07 19.53
CA LEU A 60 7.42 17.70 19.14
C LEU A 60 8.26 17.63 17.85
N GLY A 61 8.57 18.80 17.23
CA GLY A 61 9.40 18.88 16.02
C GLY A 61 8.63 18.76 14.71
N TYR A 62 7.31 18.95 14.72
CA TYR A 62 6.49 19.04 13.52
C TYR A 62 6.32 20.49 13.06
N ASP A 63 6.14 20.71 11.75
CA ASP A 63 5.88 22.05 11.18
C ASP A 63 4.57 22.68 11.67
N GLY A 64 3.72 21.91 12.33
CA GLY A 64 2.44 22.30 12.88
C GLY A 64 1.54 21.12 13.13
N TYR A 65 0.31 21.39 13.59
CA TYR A 65 -0.66 20.36 13.93
C TYR A 65 -1.02 19.43 12.74
N PRO A 66 -1.21 19.93 11.50
CA PRO A 66 -1.52 19.05 10.36
C PRO A 66 -0.44 18.00 10.09
N SER A 67 0.84 18.37 10.24
CA SER A 67 1.97 17.46 10.06
C SER A 67 2.00 16.38 11.15
N MET A 68 1.80 16.76 12.41
CA MET A 68 1.69 15.83 13.54
C MET A 68 0.46 14.91 13.39
N GLN A 69 -0.67 15.46 12.98
CA GLN A 69 -1.90 14.71 12.75
C GLN A 69 -1.71 13.64 11.67
N LYS A 70 -1.05 13.99 10.57
CA LYS A 70 -0.71 13.05 9.50
C LYS A 70 0.16 11.88 10.02
N ALA A 71 1.15 12.19 10.87
CA ALA A 71 2.00 11.17 11.48
C ALA A 71 1.20 10.26 12.45
N LEU A 72 0.25 10.82 13.21
CA LEU A 72 -0.69 10.02 14.02
C LEU A 72 -1.57 9.13 13.15
N GLN A 73 -2.13 9.65 12.06
CA GLN A 73 -2.96 8.88 11.12
C GLN A 73 -2.21 7.70 10.52
N GLU A 74 -0.95 7.90 10.15
CA GLU A 74 -0.10 6.83 9.64
C GLU A 74 0.14 5.73 10.67
N LEU A 75 0.41 6.11 11.91
CA LEU A 75 0.64 5.15 13.00
C LEU A 75 -0.55 4.23 13.25
N ILE A 76 -1.78 4.77 13.17
CA ILE A 76 -2.99 4.04 13.53
C ILE A 76 -3.67 3.37 12.34
N ARG A 77 -3.26 3.69 11.12
CA ARG A 77 -3.90 3.22 9.87
C ARG A 77 -4.09 1.70 9.83
N GLY A 78 -3.11 0.96 10.32
CA GLY A 78 -3.17 -0.50 10.42
C GLY A 78 -4.00 -1.04 11.58
N LYS A 79 -4.37 -0.20 12.57
CA LYS A 79 -5.03 -0.62 13.82
C LYS A 79 -6.53 -0.32 13.85
N LEU A 80 -7.02 0.62 13.01
CA LEU A 80 -8.44 0.97 12.97
C LEU A 80 -9.31 -0.20 12.54
N THR A 81 -10.38 -0.45 13.30
CA THR A 81 -11.46 -1.36 12.87
C THR A 81 -12.25 -0.77 11.72
N SER A 82 -13.00 -1.59 10.98
CA SER A 82 -13.84 -1.10 9.88
C SER A 82 -14.90 -0.09 10.37
N ILE A 83 -15.43 -0.28 11.58
CA ILE A 83 -16.40 0.65 12.19
C ILE A 83 -15.74 2.01 12.47
N GLN A 84 -14.54 2.01 13.06
CA GLN A 84 -13.79 3.25 13.31
C GLN A 84 -13.46 3.98 12.01
N ARG A 85 -13.12 3.26 10.94
CA ARG A 85 -12.87 3.83 9.61
C ARG A 85 -14.12 4.52 9.04
N ILE A 86 -15.31 3.90 9.18
CA ILE A 86 -16.58 4.49 8.77
C ILE A 86 -16.87 5.78 9.54
N GLN A 87 -16.70 5.77 10.87
CA GLN A 87 -16.93 6.95 11.71
C GLN A 87 -16.02 8.12 11.32
N VAL A 88 -14.74 7.82 11.09
CA VAL A 88 -13.74 8.81 10.66
C VAL A 88 -14.09 9.40 9.29
N SER A 89 -14.51 8.57 8.34
CA SER A 89 -14.86 9.04 7.00
C SER A 89 -16.12 9.90 6.99
N HIS A 90 -17.10 9.57 7.82
CA HIS A 90 -18.31 10.35 7.94
C HIS A 90 -18.01 11.78 8.42
N ASP A 91 -17.10 11.93 9.38
CA ASP A 91 -16.67 13.24 9.89
C ASP A 91 -15.87 14.06 8.84
N GLN A 92 -15.23 13.40 7.87
CA GLN A 92 -14.44 14.04 6.81
C GLN A 92 -15.22 14.35 5.54
N MET A 93 -16.33 13.66 5.29
CA MET A 93 -17.20 13.84 4.10
C MET A 93 -18.38 14.78 4.34
N ILE A 94 -18.27 15.70 5.29
CA ILE A 94 -19.29 16.73 5.56
C ILE A 94 -19.32 17.70 4.36
N GLY A 95 -20.15 17.40 3.36
CA GLY A 95 -20.27 18.26 2.16
C GLY A 95 -20.93 17.59 0.96
N GLY A 96 -21.21 16.29 1.01
CA GLY A 96 -22.11 15.63 0.04
C GLY A 96 -21.50 15.16 -1.29
N ASP A 97 -20.37 15.68 -1.75
CA ASP A 97 -19.74 15.23 -2.99
C ASP A 97 -18.74 14.09 -2.72
N VAL A 98 -19.25 12.88 -2.63
CA VAL A 98 -18.45 11.67 -2.45
C VAL A 98 -17.57 11.39 -3.68
N LEU A 99 -18.14 11.55 -4.88
CA LEU A 99 -17.43 11.27 -6.14
C LEU A 99 -16.20 12.17 -6.31
N GLY A 100 -16.40 13.48 -6.25
CA GLY A 100 -15.29 14.44 -6.39
C GLY A 100 -14.24 14.27 -5.29
N SER A 101 -14.68 14.02 -4.05
CA SER A 101 -13.76 13.77 -2.92
C SER A 101 -12.88 12.54 -3.12
N VAL A 102 -13.43 11.43 -3.62
CA VAL A 102 -12.68 10.20 -3.90
C VAL A 102 -11.70 10.43 -5.03
N MET A 103 -12.15 10.97 -6.17
CA MET A 103 -11.28 11.21 -7.32
C MET A 103 -10.14 12.19 -7.00
N GLN A 104 -10.42 13.25 -6.23
CA GLN A 104 -9.39 14.20 -5.82
C GLN A 104 -8.33 13.54 -4.90
N ARG A 105 -8.73 12.64 -4.01
CA ARG A 105 -7.80 11.87 -3.18
C ARG A 105 -6.95 10.92 -4.01
N ASP A 106 -7.55 10.24 -4.98
CA ASP A 106 -6.84 9.35 -5.89
C ASP A 106 -5.80 10.10 -6.72
N MET A 107 -6.15 11.27 -7.27
CA MET A 107 -5.20 12.16 -7.96
C MET A 107 -4.03 12.55 -7.05
N ASN A 108 -4.30 12.97 -5.83
CA ASN A 108 -3.27 13.35 -4.86
C ASN A 108 -2.37 12.17 -4.49
N SER A 109 -2.93 10.96 -4.38
CA SER A 109 -2.21 9.74 -4.08
C SER A 109 -1.25 9.34 -5.21
N ILE A 110 -1.72 9.44 -6.46
CA ILE A 110 -0.89 9.23 -7.66
C ILE A 110 0.21 10.28 -7.75
N HIS A 111 -0.12 11.56 -7.55
CA HIS A 111 0.88 12.65 -7.54
C HIS A 111 1.97 12.40 -6.50
N THR A 112 1.57 12.03 -5.27
CA THR A 112 2.51 11.68 -4.20
C THR A 112 3.38 10.48 -4.57
N ALA A 113 2.83 9.49 -5.27
CA ALA A 113 3.60 8.34 -5.74
C ALA A 113 4.65 8.75 -6.78
N ILE A 114 4.32 9.63 -7.72
CA ILE A 114 5.26 10.15 -8.75
C ILE A 114 6.47 10.82 -8.09
N GLU A 115 6.24 11.59 -7.02
CA GLU A 115 7.30 12.34 -6.32
C GLU A 115 8.20 11.46 -5.45
N ASN A 116 7.65 10.37 -4.89
CA ASN A 116 8.33 9.62 -3.84
C ASN A 116 8.81 8.23 -4.26
N ILE A 117 8.44 7.75 -5.46
CA ILE A 117 8.88 6.43 -5.92
C ILE A 117 10.38 6.44 -6.22
N ASP A 118 11.09 5.48 -5.63
CA ASP A 118 12.50 5.27 -5.92
C ASP A 118 12.65 4.57 -7.28
N ARG A 119 13.15 5.32 -8.27
CA ARG A 119 13.30 4.83 -9.65
C ARG A 119 14.40 3.79 -9.76
N ALA A 120 15.47 3.89 -8.97
CA ALA A 120 16.54 2.90 -8.97
C ALA A 120 16.04 1.57 -8.39
N GLU A 121 15.24 1.63 -7.32
CA GLU A 121 14.64 0.44 -6.74
C GLU A 121 13.56 -0.16 -7.68
N PHE A 122 12.83 0.68 -8.44
CA PHE A 122 11.92 0.22 -9.47
C PHE A 122 12.66 -0.57 -10.57
N ASP A 123 13.77 -0.04 -11.10
CA ASP A 123 14.58 -0.72 -12.09
C ASP A 123 15.21 -2.01 -11.55
N ARG A 124 15.59 -2.02 -10.27
CA ARG A 124 16.07 -3.22 -9.57
C ARG A 124 15.00 -4.31 -9.51
N VAL A 125 13.77 -3.95 -9.13
CA VAL A 125 12.63 -4.88 -9.11
C VAL A 125 12.35 -5.45 -10.50
N VAL A 126 12.36 -4.61 -11.54
CA VAL A 126 12.22 -5.07 -12.93
C VAL A 126 13.32 -6.08 -13.27
N GLY A 127 14.58 -5.82 -12.89
CA GLY A 127 15.70 -6.73 -13.11
C GLY A 127 15.52 -8.08 -12.41
N LEU A 128 15.10 -8.08 -11.13
CA LEU A 128 14.83 -9.30 -10.37
C LEU A 128 13.75 -10.17 -11.02
N LEU A 129 12.66 -9.56 -11.46
CA LEU A 129 11.57 -10.28 -12.13
C LEU A 129 11.97 -10.86 -13.48
N LEU A 130 12.78 -10.14 -14.25
CA LEU A 130 13.30 -10.63 -15.54
C LEU A 130 14.27 -11.80 -15.39
N GLY A 131 15.06 -11.80 -14.31
CA GLY A 131 16.04 -12.85 -14.02
C GLY A 131 15.51 -14.05 -13.26
N ALA A 132 14.24 -14.03 -12.85
CA ALA A 132 13.65 -15.08 -12.02
C ALA A 132 13.51 -16.42 -12.76
N ALA A 133 13.91 -17.52 -12.12
CA ALA A 133 13.62 -18.87 -12.59
C ALA A 133 12.12 -19.15 -12.55
N HIS A 134 11.45 -18.73 -11.47
CA HIS A 134 9.99 -18.76 -11.35
C HIS A 134 9.50 -17.53 -10.55
N ILE A 135 8.34 -16.99 -10.92
CA ILE A 135 7.73 -15.84 -10.24
C ILE A 135 6.47 -16.30 -9.53
N TYR A 136 6.38 -16.01 -8.24
CA TYR A 136 5.18 -16.21 -7.44
C TYR A 136 4.57 -14.85 -7.11
N LEU A 137 3.29 -14.65 -7.45
CA LEU A 137 2.54 -13.44 -7.11
C LEU A 137 1.63 -13.72 -5.94
N LEU A 138 1.77 -12.95 -4.86
CA LEU A 138 0.97 -13.10 -3.64
C LEU A 138 0.25 -11.82 -3.28
N GLY A 139 -1.05 -11.90 -3.17
CA GLY A 139 -1.92 -10.89 -2.57
C GLY A 139 -3.03 -11.56 -1.78
N VAL A 140 -3.37 -11.01 -0.61
CA VAL A 140 -4.42 -11.56 0.25
C VAL A 140 -5.49 -10.51 0.48
N ARG A 141 -6.78 -10.91 0.52
CA ARG A 141 -7.95 -10.04 0.66
C ARG A 141 -8.05 -9.04 -0.51
N SER A 142 -8.13 -7.72 -0.24
CA SER A 142 -8.18 -6.69 -1.29
C SER A 142 -6.93 -6.67 -2.17
N SER A 143 -5.76 -7.00 -1.64
CA SER A 143 -4.54 -7.11 -2.44
C SER A 143 -4.53 -8.30 -3.41
N ALA A 144 -5.41 -9.29 -3.22
CA ALA A 144 -5.56 -10.40 -4.16
C ALA A 144 -6.03 -9.94 -5.54
N PHE A 145 -6.85 -8.88 -5.61
CA PHE A 145 -7.29 -8.29 -6.88
C PHE A 145 -6.13 -7.62 -7.62
N LEU A 146 -5.21 -6.97 -6.91
CA LEU A 146 -4.00 -6.40 -7.49
C LEU A 146 -3.05 -7.49 -8.01
N ALA A 147 -2.86 -8.55 -7.23
CA ALA A 147 -2.06 -9.70 -7.66
C ALA A 147 -2.69 -10.40 -8.87
N GLY A 148 -4.01 -10.56 -8.89
CA GLY A 148 -4.75 -11.10 -10.03
C GLY A 148 -4.65 -10.22 -11.28
N TYR A 149 -4.76 -8.91 -11.13
CA TYR A 149 -4.55 -7.96 -12.21
C TYR A 149 -3.13 -8.05 -12.79
N LEU A 150 -2.13 -8.06 -11.92
CA LEU A 150 -0.74 -8.21 -12.33
C LEU A 150 -0.51 -9.55 -13.04
N ASN A 151 -1.05 -10.64 -12.50
CA ASN A 151 -0.98 -11.96 -13.11
C ASN A 151 -1.58 -12.00 -14.51
N PHE A 152 -2.75 -11.37 -14.71
CA PHE A 152 -3.42 -11.34 -16.01
C PHE A 152 -2.52 -10.81 -17.14
N TYR A 153 -1.75 -9.78 -16.88
CA TYR A 153 -0.82 -9.24 -17.87
C TYR A 153 0.52 -9.96 -17.89
N MET A 154 1.05 -10.36 -16.72
CA MET A 154 2.37 -11.00 -16.65
C MET A 154 2.38 -12.40 -17.27
N GLN A 155 1.27 -13.14 -17.27
CA GLN A 155 1.19 -14.43 -17.99
C GLN A 155 1.38 -14.31 -19.50
N LEU A 156 1.22 -13.12 -20.08
CA LEU A 156 1.53 -12.84 -21.48
C LEU A 156 3.03 -12.64 -21.72
N LEU A 157 3.78 -12.36 -20.65
CA LEU A 157 5.21 -12.06 -20.67
C LEU A 157 6.08 -13.22 -20.16
N PHE A 158 5.54 -14.01 -19.24
CA PHE A 158 6.27 -15.06 -18.50
C PHE A 158 5.52 -16.39 -18.55
N LYS A 159 6.23 -17.46 -18.85
CA LYS A 159 5.72 -18.83 -18.80
C LYS A 159 5.85 -19.44 -17.40
N ASN A 160 6.79 -18.93 -16.61
CA ASN A 160 7.18 -19.40 -15.28
C ASN A 160 6.55 -18.50 -14.19
N LEU A 161 5.23 -18.44 -14.14
CA LEU A 161 4.46 -17.56 -13.26
C LEU A 161 3.37 -18.34 -12.51
N THR A 162 3.25 -18.12 -11.21
CA THR A 162 2.19 -18.69 -10.37
C THR A 162 1.50 -17.59 -9.56
N LEU A 163 0.17 -17.47 -9.70
CA LEU A 163 -0.64 -16.67 -8.80
C LEU A 163 -1.01 -17.49 -7.57
N VAL A 164 -0.46 -17.12 -6.42
CA VAL A 164 -0.74 -17.77 -5.14
C VAL A 164 -2.07 -17.26 -4.59
N GLN A 165 -3.05 -18.14 -4.46
CA GLN A 165 -4.42 -17.78 -4.07
C GLN A 165 -4.83 -18.47 -2.77
N SER A 166 -5.46 -17.71 -1.86
CA SER A 166 -6.01 -18.25 -0.61
C SER A 166 -7.36 -18.97 -0.75
N SER A 167 -8.01 -18.85 -1.92
CA SER A 167 -9.32 -19.42 -2.21
C SER A 167 -9.28 -20.79 -2.88
N VAL A 168 -8.11 -21.24 -3.32
CA VAL A 168 -7.92 -22.57 -3.91
C VAL A 168 -7.78 -23.60 -2.79
N SER A 169 -8.32 -24.81 -3.00
CA SER A 169 -8.16 -25.96 -2.09
C SER A 169 -6.67 -26.23 -1.88
N GLY A 170 -6.17 -25.85 -0.74
CA GLY A 170 -4.76 -25.88 -0.39
C GLY A 170 -4.34 -24.59 0.30
N SER A 171 -3.43 -24.70 1.24
CA SER A 171 -2.89 -23.51 1.90
C SER A 171 -1.97 -22.74 0.95
N ILE A 172 -1.76 -21.48 1.21
CA ILE A 172 -0.75 -20.67 0.50
C ILE A 172 0.63 -21.37 0.53
N PHE A 173 0.95 -22.04 1.63
CA PHE A 173 2.22 -22.76 1.82
C PHE A 173 2.35 -24.00 0.91
N GLU A 174 1.25 -24.70 0.62
CA GLU A 174 1.27 -25.80 -0.35
C GLU A 174 1.63 -25.33 -1.77
N GLN A 175 1.15 -24.13 -2.15
CA GLN A 175 1.48 -23.53 -3.43
C GLN A 175 2.93 -23.00 -3.48
N LEU A 176 3.52 -22.71 -2.33
CA LEU A 176 4.89 -22.22 -2.19
C LEU A 176 5.90 -23.34 -1.85
N VAL A 177 5.49 -24.60 -1.73
CA VAL A 177 6.35 -25.68 -1.25
C VAL A 177 7.61 -25.87 -2.11
N GLN A 178 7.53 -25.57 -3.41
CA GLN A 178 8.64 -25.69 -4.35
C GLN A 178 9.51 -24.44 -4.46
N ILE A 179 9.12 -23.33 -3.79
CA ILE A 179 9.87 -22.08 -3.88
C ILE A 179 11.28 -22.24 -3.32
N GLY A 180 12.28 -21.66 -4.00
CA GLY A 180 13.67 -21.79 -3.61
C GLY A 180 14.60 -20.76 -4.26
N PRO A 181 15.94 -21.00 -4.21
CA PRO A 181 16.92 -20.12 -4.81
C PRO A 181 16.69 -19.92 -6.31
N GLY A 182 16.81 -18.68 -6.77
CA GLY A 182 16.54 -18.29 -8.16
C GLY A 182 15.09 -17.89 -8.43
N ASP A 183 14.14 -18.20 -7.51
CA ASP A 183 12.76 -17.77 -7.62
C ASP A 183 12.56 -16.38 -7.01
N VAL A 184 11.48 -15.72 -7.44
CA VAL A 184 11.03 -14.43 -6.89
C VAL A 184 9.61 -14.58 -6.36
N LEU A 185 9.38 -14.21 -5.08
CA LEU A 185 8.04 -13.96 -4.55
C LEU A 185 7.76 -12.46 -4.57
N LEU A 186 6.79 -12.01 -5.38
CA LEU A 186 6.27 -10.66 -5.31
C LEU A 186 5.02 -10.62 -4.43
N GLY A 187 5.18 -10.05 -3.23
CA GLY A 187 4.09 -9.91 -2.24
C GLY A 187 3.48 -8.51 -2.26
N ILE A 188 2.16 -8.43 -2.33
CA ILE A 188 1.39 -7.17 -2.29
C ILE A 188 0.58 -7.13 -0.99
N SER A 189 0.82 -6.14 -0.14
CA SER A 189 0.03 -5.97 1.08
C SER A 189 0.07 -4.53 1.58
N PHE A 190 -1.09 -4.05 2.02
CA PHE A 190 -1.32 -2.70 2.52
C PHE A 190 -1.87 -2.72 3.96
N PRO A 191 -2.01 -1.56 4.65
CA PRO A 191 -2.45 -1.48 6.05
C PRO A 191 -3.68 -2.33 6.36
N ARG A 192 -3.65 -2.90 7.56
CA ARG A 192 -4.28 -4.12 8.06
C ARG A 192 -3.65 -5.35 7.39
N TYR A 193 -2.30 -5.31 7.32
CA TYR A 193 -1.48 -6.37 6.73
C TYR A 193 -1.95 -7.75 7.16
N SER A 194 -2.12 -8.64 6.18
CA SER A 194 -2.48 -10.03 6.43
C SER A 194 -1.30 -10.77 7.07
N LYS A 195 -1.51 -11.37 8.24
CA LYS A 195 -0.50 -12.25 8.86
C LYS A 195 -0.12 -13.41 7.93
N THR A 196 -1.08 -13.92 7.17
CA THR A 196 -0.83 -14.99 6.18
C THR A 196 0.15 -14.53 5.10
N ALA A 197 -0.03 -13.31 4.56
CA ALA A 197 0.90 -12.75 3.58
C ALA A 197 2.30 -12.54 4.18
N VAL A 198 2.40 -12.02 5.40
CA VAL A 198 3.68 -11.83 6.10
C VAL A 198 4.40 -13.16 6.30
N ASN A 199 3.70 -14.17 6.81
CA ASN A 199 4.27 -15.49 7.05
C ASN A 199 4.73 -16.17 5.73
N ALA A 200 3.95 -16.03 4.65
CA ALA A 200 4.31 -16.58 3.33
C ALA A 200 5.57 -15.92 2.76
N VAL A 201 5.69 -14.60 2.92
CA VAL A 201 6.91 -13.85 2.53
C VAL A 201 8.12 -14.31 3.34
N GLN A 202 7.98 -14.48 4.65
CA GLN A 202 9.05 -14.99 5.51
C GLN A 202 9.46 -16.42 5.11
N TYR A 203 8.49 -17.29 4.86
CA TYR A 203 8.73 -18.65 4.39
C TYR A 203 9.53 -18.67 3.08
N ALA A 204 9.12 -17.86 2.08
CA ALA A 204 9.84 -17.76 0.82
C ALA A 204 11.31 -17.34 1.00
N ARG A 205 11.54 -16.35 1.87
CA ARG A 205 12.89 -15.88 2.22
C ARG A 205 13.72 -16.99 2.89
N GLU A 206 13.13 -17.72 3.83
CA GLU A 206 13.79 -18.85 4.51
C GLU A 206 14.14 -19.98 3.56
N ARG A 207 13.37 -20.15 2.48
CA ARG A 207 13.62 -21.09 1.39
C ARG A 207 14.69 -20.61 0.41
N GLY A 208 15.22 -19.38 0.57
CA GLY A 208 16.28 -18.82 -0.27
C GLY A 208 15.79 -18.11 -1.54
N ALA A 209 14.48 -17.88 -1.68
CA ALA A 209 13.94 -17.09 -2.78
C ALA A 209 14.17 -15.58 -2.54
N GLU A 210 14.25 -14.81 -3.63
CA GLU A 210 14.22 -13.36 -3.57
C GLU A 210 12.78 -12.89 -3.29
N VAL A 211 12.65 -11.93 -2.38
CA VAL A 211 11.34 -11.35 -2.01
C VAL A 211 11.27 -9.91 -2.46
N VAL A 212 10.26 -9.60 -3.26
CA VAL A 212 9.87 -8.25 -3.66
C VAL A 212 8.58 -7.88 -2.95
N ALA A 213 8.52 -6.71 -2.30
CA ALA A 213 7.32 -6.21 -1.66
C ALA A 213 6.75 -4.98 -2.38
N ILE A 214 5.44 -4.97 -2.61
CA ILE A 214 4.68 -3.76 -2.95
C ILE A 214 3.82 -3.42 -1.73
N THR A 215 4.15 -2.30 -1.08
CA THR A 215 3.52 -1.91 0.20
C THR A 215 3.56 -0.39 0.39
N ASP A 216 3.01 0.11 1.48
CA ASP A 216 2.81 1.55 1.70
C ASP A 216 3.96 2.26 2.43
N SER A 217 4.76 1.56 3.21
CA SER A 217 5.77 2.19 4.04
C SER A 217 6.92 1.26 4.44
N ARG A 218 8.03 1.86 4.87
CA ARG A 218 9.18 1.13 5.44
C ARG A 218 8.86 0.44 6.77
N MET A 219 7.74 0.82 7.41
CA MET A 219 7.25 0.18 8.65
C MET A 219 6.40 -1.06 8.37
N SER A 220 6.07 -1.34 7.11
CA SER A 220 5.32 -2.53 6.71
C SER A 220 6.09 -3.80 7.06
N PRO A 221 5.42 -4.83 7.60
CA PRO A 221 6.04 -6.13 7.82
C PRO A 221 6.58 -6.79 6.55
N LEU A 222 5.97 -6.52 5.38
CA LEU A 222 6.46 -7.01 4.12
C LEU A 222 7.78 -6.35 3.73
N TYR A 223 7.89 -5.02 3.93
CA TYR A 223 9.13 -4.29 3.67
C TYR A 223 10.30 -4.86 4.48
N GLN A 224 10.07 -5.19 5.76
CA GLN A 224 11.09 -5.73 6.65
C GLN A 224 11.60 -7.13 6.22
N ALA A 225 10.76 -7.88 5.53
CA ALA A 225 11.08 -9.23 5.06
C ALA A 225 11.64 -9.25 3.63
N ALA A 226 11.46 -8.19 2.84
CA ALA A 226 11.82 -8.13 1.43
C ALA A 226 13.26 -7.65 1.21
N GLN A 227 13.90 -8.12 0.13
CA GLN A 227 15.20 -7.66 -0.37
C GLN A 227 15.04 -6.43 -1.29
N ALA A 228 13.89 -6.29 -1.96
CA ALA A 228 13.56 -5.14 -2.78
C ALA A 228 12.11 -4.71 -2.53
N SER A 229 11.82 -3.41 -2.60
CA SER A 229 10.48 -2.94 -2.26
C SER A 229 10.06 -1.70 -3.03
N LEU A 230 8.85 -1.74 -3.59
CA LEU A 230 8.21 -0.59 -4.18
C LEU A 230 7.20 0.00 -3.18
N LEU A 231 7.49 1.23 -2.74
CA LEU A 231 6.66 1.92 -1.76
C LEU A 231 5.63 2.80 -2.47
N VAL A 232 4.37 2.48 -2.32
CA VAL A 232 3.24 3.25 -2.84
C VAL A 232 2.10 3.24 -1.83
N ARG A 233 1.47 4.39 -1.61
CA ARG A 233 0.39 4.49 -0.63
C ARG A 233 -0.93 3.99 -1.21
N SER A 234 -1.66 3.22 -0.41
CA SER A 234 -3.10 3.05 -0.56
C SER A 234 -3.78 4.05 0.37
N ASP A 235 -4.72 4.87 -0.08
CA ASP A 235 -5.39 5.83 0.80
C ASP A 235 -6.65 5.24 1.42
N MET A 236 -6.78 5.42 2.76
CA MET A 236 -7.99 5.05 3.46
C MET A 236 -9.07 6.11 3.21
N ILE A 237 -10.05 5.77 2.40
CA ILE A 237 -11.19 6.65 2.16
C ILE A 237 -12.27 6.43 3.23
N SER A 238 -12.55 5.17 3.56
CA SER A 238 -13.49 4.76 4.61
C SER A 238 -13.18 3.32 5.04
N PHE A 239 -14.18 2.42 5.02
CA PHE A 239 -13.94 0.98 5.08
C PHE A 239 -13.23 0.44 3.82
N VAL A 240 -13.21 1.23 2.76
CA VAL A 240 -12.51 0.98 1.49
C VAL A 240 -11.17 1.70 1.51
N ASP A 241 -10.12 1.01 1.04
CA ASP A 241 -8.83 1.61 0.72
C ASP A 241 -8.78 1.87 -0.78
N SER A 242 -8.39 3.09 -1.21
CA SER A 242 -8.10 3.35 -2.61
C SER A 242 -6.86 2.60 -3.06
N MET A 243 -6.96 1.94 -4.18
CA MET A 243 -5.86 1.24 -4.85
C MET A 243 -5.43 1.94 -6.15
N ALA A 244 -5.81 3.19 -6.38
CA ALA A 244 -5.51 3.92 -7.61
C ALA A 244 -4.00 4.07 -7.83
N ALA A 245 -3.26 4.57 -6.86
CA ALA A 245 -1.80 4.70 -6.97
C ALA A 245 -1.08 3.35 -7.02
N PRO A 246 -1.40 2.33 -6.18
CA PRO A 246 -0.91 0.97 -6.35
C PRO A 246 -1.15 0.40 -7.76
N LEU A 247 -2.35 0.55 -8.31
CA LEU A 247 -2.68 0.05 -9.65
C LEU A 247 -1.88 0.76 -10.74
N SER A 248 -1.69 2.09 -10.61
CA SER A 248 -0.84 2.86 -11.52
C SER A 248 0.61 2.39 -11.49
N LEU A 249 1.14 2.02 -10.31
CA LEU A 249 2.47 1.43 -10.18
C LEU A 249 2.55 0.05 -10.87
N LEU A 250 1.53 -0.79 -10.72
CA LEU A 250 1.49 -2.08 -11.43
C LEU A 250 1.45 -1.91 -12.94
N ASN A 251 0.71 -0.93 -13.47
CA ASN A 251 0.73 -0.59 -14.89
C ASN A 251 2.13 -0.22 -15.36
N ALA A 252 2.84 0.61 -14.60
CA ALA A 252 4.21 0.97 -14.92
C ALA A 252 5.14 -0.25 -14.91
N LEU A 253 4.98 -1.16 -13.94
CA LEU A 253 5.78 -2.39 -13.83
C LEU A 253 5.53 -3.32 -15.02
N ILE A 254 4.27 -3.55 -15.39
CA ILE A 254 3.89 -4.37 -16.55
C ILE A 254 4.52 -3.80 -17.83
N LEU A 255 4.39 -2.49 -18.05
CA LEU A 255 4.96 -1.84 -19.22
C LEU A 255 6.50 -1.88 -19.26
N ALA A 256 7.16 -1.71 -18.13
CA ALA A 256 8.61 -1.81 -18.02
C ALA A 256 9.11 -3.22 -18.36
N LEU A 257 8.45 -4.25 -17.85
CA LEU A 257 8.73 -5.66 -18.15
C LEU A 257 8.48 -5.96 -19.64
N GLY A 258 7.34 -5.53 -20.18
CA GLY A 258 6.99 -5.72 -21.59
C GLY A 258 7.97 -5.06 -22.54
N ARG A 259 8.47 -3.85 -22.21
CA ARG A 259 9.51 -3.18 -23.01
C ARG A 259 10.83 -3.95 -23.05
N ARG A 260 11.23 -4.58 -21.96
CA ARG A 260 12.44 -5.40 -21.87
C ARG A 260 12.32 -6.74 -22.62
N LYS A 261 11.08 -7.22 -22.83
CA LYS A 261 10.74 -8.47 -23.52
C LYS A 261 10.00 -8.22 -24.85
N SER A 262 10.24 -7.08 -25.52
CA SER A 262 9.44 -6.59 -26.64
C SER A 262 9.29 -7.58 -27.81
N GLU A 263 10.34 -8.33 -28.14
CA GLU A 263 10.31 -9.33 -29.22
C GLU A 263 9.41 -10.53 -28.85
N GLU A 264 9.56 -11.07 -27.63
CA GLU A 264 8.76 -12.19 -27.13
C GLU A 264 7.28 -11.80 -27.01
N VAL A 265 7.03 -10.58 -26.52
CA VAL A 265 5.69 -10.01 -26.37
C VAL A 265 5.01 -9.83 -27.73
N SER A 266 5.71 -9.31 -28.71
CA SER A 266 5.18 -9.13 -30.07
C SER A 266 4.78 -10.47 -30.69
N GLY A 267 5.57 -11.51 -30.51
CA GLY A 267 5.25 -12.86 -30.97
C GLY A 267 4.01 -13.44 -30.27
N THR A 268 3.91 -13.26 -28.94
CA THR A 268 2.74 -13.71 -28.17
C THR A 268 1.46 -13.01 -28.62
N PHE A 269 1.50 -11.68 -28.81
CA PHE A 269 0.32 -10.94 -29.26
C PHE A 269 -0.08 -11.27 -30.71
N ALA A 270 0.88 -11.47 -31.61
CA ALA A 270 0.58 -11.91 -32.96
C ALA A 270 -0.18 -13.25 -33.00
N GLU A 271 0.21 -14.19 -32.14
CA GLU A 271 -0.51 -15.47 -32.00
C GLU A 271 -1.90 -15.28 -31.36
N LEU A 272 -2.00 -14.44 -30.33
CA LEU A 272 -3.28 -14.13 -29.69
C LEU A 272 -4.27 -13.47 -30.65
N GLU A 273 -3.84 -12.50 -31.45
CA GLU A 273 -4.68 -11.85 -32.48
C GLU A 273 -5.24 -12.88 -33.48
N ARG A 274 -4.40 -13.83 -33.89
CA ARG A 274 -4.83 -14.92 -34.75
C ARG A 274 -5.90 -15.81 -34.10
N VAL A 275 -5.70 -16.14 -32.81
CA VAL A 275 -6.67 -16.94 -32.03
C VAL A 275 -7.96 -16.15 -31.81
N TRP A 276 -7.87 -14.89 -31.41
CA TRP A 276 -9.02 -14.02 -31.18
C TRP A 276 -9.86 -13.83 -32.44
N SER A 277 -9.22 -13.64 -33.59
CA SER A 277 -9.90 -13.57 -34.88
C SER A 277 -10.60 -14.88 -35.24
N LYS A 278 -9.90 -16.02 -35.05
CA LYS A 278 -10.45 -17.36 -35.36
C LYS A 278 -11.68 -17.70 -34.53
N TYR A 279 -11.68 -17.30 -33.24
CA TYR A 279 -12.76 -17.62 -32.30
C TYR A 279 -13.73 -16.47 -32.06
N SER A 280 -13.61 -15.37 -32.82
CA SER A 280 -14.45 -14.16 -32.69
C SER A 280 -14.55 -13.65 -31.24
N VAL A 281 -13.41 -13.61 -30.56
CA VAL A 281 -13.35 -13.21 -29.13
C VAL A 281 -13.73 -11.74 -28.96
N PHE A 282 -13.34 -10.89 -29.90
CA PHE A 282 -13.80 -9.49 -29.98
C PHE A 282 -14.81 -9.38 -31.12
N GLY A 283 -15.94 -8.70 -30.88
CA GLY A 283 -16.87 -8.37 -31.95
C GLY A 283 -16.12 -7.58 -33.03
N LYS A 284 -16.32 -7.93 -34.30
CA LYS A 284 -15.92 -7.04 -35.38
C LYS A 284 -16.66 -5.72 -35.16
N ALA A 285 -15.96 -4.61 -35.08
CA ALA A 285 -16.59 -3.32 -35.39
C ALA A 285 -17.18 -3.50 -36.76
N ASP A 286 -18.52 -3.54 -36.85
CA ASP A 286 -19.20 -3.63 -38.14
C ASP A 286 -18.71 -2.46 -38.99
N ASP A 287 -18.14 -2.78 -40.15
CA ASP A 287 -17.90 -1.83 -41.19
C ASP A 287 -19.30 -1.30 -41.59
N GLU A 288 -19.72 -0.14 -41.02
CA GLU A 288 -20.74 0.73 -41.59
C GLU A 288 -20.13 1.73 -42.54
#